data_1bbd33e7769adfd5554258969d0cc34d
#
_entry.id   1bbd33e7769adfd5554258969d0cc34d
#
_cell.length_a   1.000
_cell.length_b   1.000
_cell.length_c   1.000
_cell.angle_alpha   90.00
_cell.angle_beta   90.00
_cell.angle_gamma   90.00
#
_symmetry.space_group_name_H-M   'P 1'
#
loop_
_entity.id
_entity.type
_entity.pdbx_description
1 polymer ?
#
loop_
_entity_poly.entity_id
_entity_poly.type
_entity_poly.pdbx_seq_one_letter_code
_entity_poly.pdbx_strand_id
1 'polypeptide(L)'
;MHLRTRRAAQPQHYTLQLDFSAFHRTFRLRLRRNAAAFSQNFMVVSENGSTSADLSHIYSGILEGDHGSVCHGSVLQGQFEGTIHTDNGTYHVEPVHRYTSNQTQHHSIIYHEDDMVLPPIRPGPDGFCGADHLNVLAQNLRPNEKAAASRTRRTVDESKTSCLLHLHADHLYYKRFKSVEAVVAQVASYMQAVNDICDKVDFDGIKLINFKVKSLSVMTEEDKNNPLYPLYIGPEKLLSLFSESNWGNFCLSYLLTNRDYSGVLGLAWEGKAGNWGGICSKHTTLRNGRASTLNTGLVTVQNYGHSLPSRLVQLTLAHELGHSLGSPHDEGSNCGDLGSSGGKGRYLMFPHATDEVRENNDKFSHCSVRHISKILKLKKDDCFVVSDQPICGNQIVEAGEECDVGHNDTDLCCFSAKEPVGVRCRLKPGKVCSPSQGLCCGQDCGFKPSGLTCDEETDCLRESVCSGLSPLCPEQTAKENLTVCSEGTRVCMNGVRHPTSTVPRCDSTCSTPLPNSKTMCAAMLHSWSREKKKS
;
A
#
# COMPACT_ATOMS: atom_id res chain seq x y z
N MET A 1 13.31 27.53 -1.83
CA MET A 1 11.87 27.56 -2.10
C MET A 1 11.61 26.81 -3.40
N HIS A 2 11.49 25.47 -3.34
CA HIS A 2 11.26 24.65 -4.52
C HIS A 2 9.75 24.45 -4.65
N LEU A 3 9.17 25.08 -5.66
CA LEU A 3 7.81 24.84 -6.11
C LEU A 3 7.71 23.41 -6.64
N ARG A 4 7.13 22.51 -5.81
CA ARG A 4 6.58 21.25 -6.33
C ARG A 4 5.40 21.61 -7.22
N THR A 5 5.55 21.48 -8.53
CA THR A 5 4.41 21.42 -9.44
C THR A 5 3.56 20.23 -9.03
N ARG A 6 2.46 20.49 -8.33
CA ARG A 6 1.38 19.52 -8.18
C ARG A 6 0.90 19.20 -9.59
N ARG A 7 1.09 17.97 -10.05
CA ARG A 7 0.28 17.45 -11.16
C ARG A 7 -1.17 17.70 -10.76
N ALA A 8 -1.94 18.31 -11.64
CA ALA A 8 -3.36 18.54 -11.42
C ALA A 8 -3.98 17.19 -11.08
N ALA A 9 -4.51 17.07 -9.87
CA ALA A 9 -5.23 15.88 -9.45
C ALA A 9 -6.45 15.79 -10.38
N GLN A 10 -6.60 14.65 -11.08
CA GLN A 10 -7.86 14.34 -11.76
C GLN A 10 -8.98 14.36 -10.72
N PRO A 11 -10.20 14.81 -11.08
CA PRO A 11 -11.32 14.85 -10.16
C PRO A 11 -11.50 13.48 -9.49
N GLN A 12 -11.42 13.45 -8.16
CA GLN A 12 -11.42 12.21 -7.39
C GLN A 12 -12.88 11.75 -7.23
N HIS A 13 -13.39 10.95 -8.17
CA HIS A 13 -14.66 10.28 -8.00
C HIS A 13 -14.49 9.09 -7.04
N TYR A 14 -15.07 9.23 -5.85
CA TYR A 14 -15.17 8.10 -4.92
C TYR A 14 -16.25 7.14 -5.41
N THR A 15 -15.90 5.85 -5.52
CA THR A 15 -16.80 4.82 -6.03
C THR A 15 -17.58 4.12 -4.93
N LEU A 16 -17.15 4.26 -3.67
CA LEU A 16 -17.74 3.60 -2.51
C LEU A 16 -17.67 4.50 -1.29
N GLN A 17 -18.79 4.64 -0.58
CA GLN A 17 -18.87 5.25 0.73
C GLN A 17 -19.17 4.15 1.76
N LEU A 18 -18.42 4.14 2.86
CA LEU A 18 -18.63 3.24 3.99
C LEU A 18 -18.74 4.04 5.27
N ASP A 19 -19.83 3.82 5.99
CA ASP A 19 -20.09 4.46 7.28
C ASP A 19 -20.16 3.39 8.37
N PHE A 20 -19.43 3.59 9.46
CA PHE A 20 -19.52 2.75 10.65
C PHE A 20 -19.15 3.56 11.91
N SER A 21 -19.56 3.07 13.09
CA SER A 21 -19.30 3.73 14.36
C SER A 21 -18.37 2.90 15.24
N ALA A 22 -17.33 3.56 15.78
CA ALA A 22 -16.41 2.99 16.76
C ALA A 22 -15.79 4.13 17.58
N PHE A 23 -15.25 3.87 18.77
CA PHE A 23 -14.59 4.88 19.62
C PHE A 23 -15.46 6.15 19.84
N HIS A 24 -16.76 5.99 20.00
CA HIS A 24 -17.74 7.08 20.14
C HIS A 24 -17.72 8.10 18.98
N ARG A 25 -17.24 7.71 17.79
CA ARG A 25 -17.26 8.53 16.57
C ARG A 25 -17.75 7.72 15.37
N THR A 26 -18.22 8.43 14.35
CA THR A 26 -18.56 7.83 13.06
C THR A 26 -17.40 7.96 12.09
N PHE A 27 -17.00 6.85 11.52
CA PHE A 27 -16.03 6.77 10.43
C PHE A 27 -16.81 6.78 9.13
N ARG A 28 -16.59 7.79 8.28
CA ARG A 28 -17.15 7.91 6.93
C ARG A 28 -16.02 7.84 5.93
N LEU A 29 -15.81 6.66 5.36
CA LEU A 29 -14.76 6.44 4.39
C LEU A 29 -15.28 6.72 2.99
N ARG A 30 -14.58 7.57 2.25
CA ARG A 30 -14.78 7.77 0.82
C ARG A 30 -13.66 7.07 0.07
N LEU A 31 -14.02 6.00 -0.63
CA LEU A 31 -13.08 5.06 -1.21
C LEU A 31 -13.16 5.07 -2.73
N ARG A 32 -12.01 4.92 -3.38
CA ARG A 32 -11.83 4.66 -4.81
C ARG A 32 -11.00 3.41 -5.01
N ARG A 33 -11.20 2.72 -6.12
CA ARG A 33 -10.39 1.55 -6.46
C ARG A 33 -8.92 1.91 -6.60
N ASN A 34 -8.04 1.01 -6.17
CA ASN A 34 -6.59 1.21 -6.20
C ASN A 34 -5.85 -0.10 -6.44
N ALA A 35 -5.23 -0.23 -7.59
CA ALA A 35 -4.42 -1.38 -7.96
C ALA A 35 -2.91 -1.08 -7.99
N ALA A 36 -2.45 0.04 -7.40
CA ALA A 36 -1.06 0.50 -7.48
C ALA A 36 -0.01 -0.50 -6.94
N ALA A 37 -0.45 -1.43 -6.06
CA ALA A 37 0.39 -2.51 -5.55
C ALA A 37 0.76 -3.57 -6.61
N PHE A 38 0.10 -3.60 -7.76
CA PHE A 38 0.25 -4.61 -8.80
C PHE A 38 0.85 -4.03 -10.08
N SER A 39 1.51 -4.87 -10.86
CA SER A 39 2.00 -4.47 -12.19
C SER A 39 0.90 -4.64 -13.24
N GLN A 40 1.06 -3.98 -14.39
CA GLN A 40 0.13 -4.02 -15.52
C GLN A 40 -0.28 -5.45 -15.96
N ASN A 41 0.66 -6.38 -15.91
CA ASN A 41 0.45 -7.78 -16.30
C ASN A 41 0.44 -8.68 -15.06
N PHE A 42 -0.22 -8.25 -13.99
CA PHE A 42 -0.37 -9.06 -12.79
C PHE A 42 -1.17 -10.33 -13.10
N MET A 43 -0.64 -11.47 -12.66
CA MET A 43 -1.25 -12.78 -12.85
C MET A 43 -1.28 -13.54 -11.53
N VAL A 44 -2.39 -14.21 -11.28
CA VAL A 44 -2.48 -15.25 -10.26
C VAL A 44 -2.20 -16.59 -10.92
N VAL A 45 -1.27 -17.32 -10.34
CA VAL A 45 -0.87 -18.66 -10.77
C VAL A 45 -1.40 -19.67 -9.75
N SER A 46 -2.21 -20.61 -10.21
CA SER A 46 -2.70 -21.73 -9.42
C SER A 46 -2.37 -23.04 -10.14
N GLU A 47 -2.71 -24.16 -9.54
CA GLU A 47 -2.58 -25.49 -10.15
C GLU A 47 -3.32 -25.60 -11.48
N ASN A 48 -4.40 -24.82 -11.65
CA ASN A 48 -5.21 -24.78 -12.88
C ASN A 48 -4.66 -23.83 -13.96
N GLY A 49 -3.48 -23.25 -13.74
CA GLY A 49 -2.84 -22.33 -14.69
C GLY A 49 -2.77 -20.88 -14.21
N SER A 50 -2.38 -19.99 -15.13
CA SER A 50 -2.26 -18.56 -14.85
C SER A 50 -3.52 -17.82 -15.30
N THR A 51 -4.11 -17.04 -14.43
CA THR A 51 -5.30 -16.21 -14.69
C THR A 51 -5.05 -14.76 -14.32
N SER A 52 -5.70 -13.86 -15.03
CA SER A 52 -5.80 -12.47 -14.65
C SER A 52 -6.70 -12.36 -13.41
N ALA A 53 -6.28 -11.58 -12.40
CA ALA A 53 -7.03 -11.42 -11.16
C ALA A 53 -7.95 -10.22 -11.20
N ASP A 54 -9.12 -10.36 -10.57
CA ASP A 54 -9.99 -9.21 -10.28
C ASP A 54 -9.42 -8.41 -9.10
N LEU A 55 -9.09 -7.15 -9.35
CA LEU A 55 -8.57 -6.18 -8.35
C LEU A 55 -9.64 -5.18 -7.90
N SER A 56 -10.89 -5.35 -8.35
CA SER A 56 -11.98 -4.39 -8.11
C SER A 56 -12.38 -4.23 -6.64
N HIS A 57 -11.95 -5.17 -5.80
CA HIS A 57 -12.19 -5.17 -4.34
C HIS A 57 -11.13 -4.41 -3.53
N ILE A 58 -10.08 -3.87 -4.16
CA ILE A 58 -9.01 -3.12 -3.52
C ILE A 58 -9.30 -1.62 -3.61
N TYR A 59 -9.20 -0.92 -2.49
CA TYR A 59 -9.56 0.48 -2.37
C TYR A 59 -8.51 1.32 -1.64
N SER A 60 -8.47 2.61 -1.99
CA SER A 60 -7.83 3.65 -1.20
C SER A 60 -8.76 4.85 -1.11
N GLY A 61 -8.56 5.71 -0.12
CA GLY A 61 -9.41 6.87 0.03
C GLY A 61 -9.08 7.72 1.24
N ILE A 62 -10.08 8.39 1.75
CA ILE A 62 -9.98 9.33 2.87
C ILE A 62 -11.07 9.07 3.91
N LEU A 63 -10.84 9.53 5.13
CA LEU A 63 -11.85 9.68 6.16
C LEU A 63 -12.48 11.08 6.03
N GLU A 64 -13.78 11.15 5.79
CA GLU A 64 -14.48 12.41 5.62
C GLU A 64 -14.38 13.30 6.88
N GLY A 65 -13.99 14.55 6.68
CA GLY A 65 -13.82 15.53 7.75
C GLY A 65 -12.50 15.44 8.53
N ASP A 66 -11.59 14.56 8.09
CA ASP A 66 -10.23 14.45 8.63
C ASP A 66 -9.23 14.77 7.51
N HIS A 67 -8.63 15.99 7.59
CA HIS A 67 -7.70 16.47 6.57
C HIS A 67 -6.35 15.79 6.73
N GLY A 68 -5.85 15.25 5.64
CA GLY A 68 -4.60 14.49 5.65
C GLY A 68 -4.79 13.00 5.92
N SER A 69 -6.01 12.56 6.23
CA SER A 69 -6.28 11.13 6.39
C SER A 69 -6.07 10.36 5.09
N VAL A 70 -5.60 9.14 5.22
CA VAL A 70 -5.42 8.19 4.12
C VAL A 70 -5.95 6.84 4.55
N CYS A 71 -6.81 6.24 3.71
CA CYS A 71 -7.36 4.91 3.94
C CYS A 71 -6.90 3.96 2.85
N HIS A 72 -6.50 2.76 3.24
CA HIS A 72 -6.18 1.68 2.33
C HIS A 72 -6.81 0.38 2.80
N GLY A 73 -7.34 -0.41 1.90
CA GLY A 73 -7.92 -1.69 2.28
C GLY A 73 -8.66 -2.38 1.13
N SER A 74 -9.42 -3.37 1.51
CA SER A 74 -10.28 -4.12 0.59
C SER A 74 -11.70 -4.18 1.11
N VAL A 75 -12.64 -4.40 0.19
CA VAL A 75 -14.04 -4.69 0.54
C VAL A 75 -14.42 -6.01 -0.09
N LEU A 76 -14.56 -7.03 0.74
CA LEU A 76 -14.96 -8.38 0.34
C LEU A 76 -16.26 -8.74 1.06
N GLN A 77 -17.27 -9.20 0.31
CA GLN A 77 -18.59 -9.58 0.85
C GLN A 77 -19.23 -8.47 1.72
N GLY A 78 -18.99 -7.19 1.36
CA GLY A 78 -19.51 -6.04 2.11
C GLY A 78 -18.74 -5.71 3.40
N GLN A 79 -17.63 -6.37 3.68
CA GLN A 79 -16.79 -6.13 4.86
C GLN A 79 -15.52 -5.41 4.44
N PHE A 80 -15.26 -4.28 5.10
CA PHE A 80 -14.01 -3.54 4.93
C PHE A 80 -12.93 -4.14 5.84
N GLU A 81 -11.76 -4.32 5.25
CA GLU A 81 -10.53 -4.65 5.96
C GLU A 81 -9.42 -3.71 5.48
N GLY A 82 -8.69 -3.09 6.40
CA GLY A 82 -7.62 -2.17 6.03
C GLY A 82 -7.17 -1.26 7.15
N THR A 83 -6.48 -0.19 6.77
CA THR A 83 -5.92 0.83 7.65
C THR A 83 -6.48 2.21 7.35
N ILE A 84 -6.64 3.01 8.40
CA ILE A 84 -7.13 4.39 8.34
C ILE A 84 -6.11 5.25 9.10
N HIS A 85 -5.25 5.94 8.36
CA HIS A 85 -4.28 6.88 8.91
C HIS A 85 -4.96 8.23 9.13
N THR A 86 -4.80 8.80 10.31
CA THR A 86 -5.34 10.11 10.70
C THR A 86 -4.26 10.93 11.41
N ASP A 87 -4.50 12.21 11.61
CA ASP A 87 -3.60 13.06 12.40
C ASP A 87 -3.45 12.58 13.86
N ASN A 88 -4.40 11.78 14.35
CA ASN A 88 -4.43 11.25 15.73
C ASN A 88 -3.96 9.78 15.82
N GLY A 89 -3.27 9.26 14.80
CA GLY A 89 -2.77 7.90 14.74
C GLY A 89 -3.51 7.02 13.74
N THR A 90 -3.17 5.75 13.75
CA THR A 90 -3.63 4.76 12.77
C THR A 90 -4.64 3.80 13.37
N TYR A 91 -5.77 3.61 12.68
CA TYR A 91 -6.75 2.59 13.02
C TYR A 91 -6.63 1.41 12.07
N HIS A 92 -6.74 0.21 12.62
CA HIS A 92 -6.76 -1.04 11.86
C HIS A 92 -8.13 -1.69 11.93
N VAL A 93 -8.67 -2.12 10.79
CA VAL A 93 -9.94 -2.86 10.70
C VAL A 93 -9.64 -4.24 10.15
N GLU A 94 -9.94 -5.27 10.93
CA GLU A 94 -9.63 -6.66 10.57
C GLU A 94 -10.82 -7.60 10.85
N PRO A 95 -10.95 -8.74 10.14
CA PRO A 95 -11.97 -9.74 10.41
C PRO A 95 -11.77 -10.42 11.77
N VAL A 96 -12.82 -10.45 12.59
CA VAL A 96 -12.78 -11.01 13.95
C VAL A 96 -12.43 -12.50 13.96
N HIS A 97 -12.82 -13.26 12.94
CA HIS A 97 -12.59 -14.71 12.85
C HIS A 97 -11.09 -15.09 12.77
N ARG A 98 -10.19 -14.14 12.54
CA ARG A 98 -8.74 -14.39 12.58
C ARG A 98 -8.19 -14.53 13.99
N TYR A 99 -8.90 -13.98 14.97
CA TYR A 99 -8.44 -13.88 16.36
C TYR A 99 -9.23 -14.76 17.34
N THR A 100 -10.46 -15.16 16.96
CA THR A 100 -11.28 -16.03 17.79
C THR A 100 -12.05 -17.03 16.95
N SER A 101 -12.13 -18.27 17.45
CA SER A 101 -12.95 -19.35 16.89
C SER A 101 -14.39 -19.31 17.39
N ASN A 102 -14.70 -18.51 18.41
CA ASN A 102 -16.05 -18.40 18.94
C ASN A 102 -16.93 -17.64 17.94
N GLN A 103 -18.16 -18.13 17.74
CA GLN A 103 -19.16 -17.39 16.98
C GLN A 103 -19.48 -16.08 17.72
N THR A 104 -19.08 -14.97 17.15
CA THR A 104 -19.39 -13.63 17.63
C THR A 104 -20.47 -13.01 16.75
N GLN A 105 -21.26 -12.10 17.31
CA GLN A 105 -22.23 -11.31 16.53
C GLN A 105 -21.54 -10.26 15.63
N HIS A 106 -20.23 -10.05 15.83
CA HIS A 106 -19.45 -9.05 15.14
C HIS A 106 -18.58 -9.71 14.07
N HIS A 107 -18.54 -9.13 12.88
CA HIS A 107 -17.73 -9.62 11.75
C HIS A 107 -16.33 -9.01 11.70
N SER A 108 -16.14 -7.81 12.27
CA SER A 108 -14.87 -7.06 12.22
C SER A 108 -14.53 -6.50 13.60
N ILE A 109 -13.24 -6.33 13.83
CA ILE A 109 -12.67 -5.56 14.93
C ILE A 109 -12.02 -4.32 14.37
N ILE A 110 -12.07 -3.23 15.12
CA ILE A 110 -11.28 -2.03 14.88
C ILE A 110 -10.50 -1.71 16.15
N TYR A 111 -9.22 -1.40 15.99
CA TYR A 111 -8.33 -1.02 17.10
C TYR A 111 -7.43 0.13 16.67
N HIS A 112 -7.00 0.94 17.63
CA HIS A 112 -5.99 1.97 17.43
C HIS A 112 -4.59 1.34 17.52
N GLU A 113 -3.60 1.90 16.83
CA GLU A 113 -2.24 1.37 16.87
C GLU A 113 -1.64 1.33 18.28
N ASP A 114 -1.99 2.29 19.15
CA ASP A 114 -1.57 2.32 20.56
C ASP A 114 -2.21 1.20 21.41
N ASP A 115 -3.32 0.62 20.97
CA ASP A 115 -4.00 -0.49 21.66
C ASP A 115 -3.38 -1.85 21.32
N MET A 116 -2.42 -1.89 20.39
CA MET A 116 -1.73 -3.12 20.03
C MET A 116 -0.81 -3.58 21.15
N VAL A 117 -1.26 -4.60 21.87
CA VAL A 117 -0.38 -5.38 22.74
C VAL A 117 0.19 -6.52 21.91
N LEU A 118 1.44 -6.38 21.49
CA LEU A 118 2.13 -7.50 20.85
C LEU A 118 2.31 -8.61 21.88
N PRO A 119 2.03 -9.89 21.53
CA PRO A 119 2.27 -10.98 22.46
C PRO A 119 3.71 -10.90 22.96
N PRO A 120 3.99 -11.20 24.25
CA PRO A 120 5.33 -11.10 24.79
C PRO A 120 6.25 -11.97 23.96
N ILE A 121 7.04 -11.31 23.15
CA ILE A 121 7.92 -11.95 22.21
C ILE A 121 9.10 -12.40 23.04
N ARG A 122 9.14 -13.70 23.35
CA ARG A 122 10.37 -14.29 23.90
C ARG A 122 11.37 -14.30 22.76
N PRO A 123 12.44 -13.50 22.81
CA PRO A 123 13.47 -13.60 21.81
C PRO A 123 13.97 -15.05 21.86
N GLY A 124 13.86 -15.77 20.74
CA GLY A 124 14.67 -16.95 20.54
C GLY A 124 16.14 -16.55 20.63
N PRO A 125 17.06 -17.50 20.79
CA PRO A 125 18.49 -17.19 20.86
C PRO A 125 18.98 -16.36 19.66
N ASP A 126 18.24 -16.35 18.54
CA ASP A 126 18.61 -15.75 17.26
C ASP A 126 17.78 -14.52 16.85
N GLY A 127 16.94 -13.97 17.75
CA GLY A 127 16.07 -12.82 17.43
C GLY A 127 14.86 -13.21 16.55
N PHE A 128 14.18 -12.19 15.96
CA PHE A 128 13.00 -12.38 15.08
C PHE A 128 13.37 -12.66 13.63
N CYS A 129 14.58 -12.33 13.24
CA CYS A 129 15.10 -12.51 11.91
C CYS A 129 16.29 -13.47 11.97
N GLY A 130 16.17 -14.61 11.28
CA GLY A 130 17.26 -15.60 11.17
C GLY A 130 18.37 -15.19 10.20
N ALA A 131 18.52 -13.89 9.86
CA ALA A 131 19.47 -13.41 8.86
C ALA A 131 20.93 -13.75 9.20
N ASP A 132 21.30 -13.78 10.48
CA ASP A 132 22.67 -14.09 10.90
C ASP A 132 23.05 -15.54 10.57
N HIS A 133 22.15 -16.49 10.77
CA HIS A 133 22.33 -17.89 10.35
C HIS A 133 22.44 -18.02 8.83
N LEU A 134 21.62 -17.28 8.07
CA LEU A 134 21.70 -17.26 6.61
C LEU A 134 23.01 -16.66 6.12
N ASN A 135 23.57 -15.66 6.78
CA ASN A 135 24.85 -15.07 6.41
C ASN A 135 26.01 -16.09 6.51
N VAL A 136 25.99 -16.97 7.52
CA VAL A 136 26.93 -18.07 7.65
C VAL A 136 26.74 -19.10 6.52
N LEU A 137 25.49 -19.46 6.21
CA LEU A 137 25.19 -20.37 5.08
C LEU A 137 25.58 -19.74 3.74
N ALA A 138 25.31 -18.46 3.54
CA ALA A 138 25.65 -17.73 2.30
C ALA A 138 27.15 -17.70 2.02
N GLN A 139 28.00 -17.60 3.05
CA GLN A 139 29.46 -17.67 2.87
C GLN A 139 29.92 -19.01 2.26
N ASN A 140 29.24 -20.11 2.63
CA ASN A 140 29.51 -21.45 2.08
C ASN A 140 28.90 -21.68 0.69
N LEU A 141 27.93 -20.83 0.29
CA LEU A 141 27.18 -20.97 -0.96
C LEU A 141 27.68 -20.06 -2.09
N ARG A 142 28.74 -19.27 -1.88
CA ARG A 142 29.27 -18.34 -2.90
C ARG A 142 29.47 -19.04 -4.26
N PRO A 143 29.00 -18.43 -5.37
CA PRO A 143 29.31 -18.94 -6.70
C PRO A 143 30.84 -19.02 -6.94
N ASN A 144 31.28 -19.94 -7.78
CA ASN A 144 32.68 -20.04 -8.19
C ASN A 144 33.12 -18.93 -9.18
N GLU A 145 32.47 -17.78 -9.15
CA GLU A 145 32.82 -16.67 -10.02
C GLU A 145 34.19 -16.11 -9.67
N LYS A 146 35.11 -16.18 -10.65
CA LYS A 146 36.28 -15.29 -10.68
C LYS A 146 35.75 -13.88 -10.57
N ALA A 147 36.28 -13.09 -9.64
CA ALA A 147 35.86 -11.73 -9.34
C ALA A 147 35.45 -11.00 -10.61
N ALA A 148 34.17 -10.68 -10.74
CA ALA A 148 33.67 -9.90 -11.85
C ALA A 148 34.44 -8.57 -11.85
N ALA A 149 35.14 -8.31 -12.94
CA ALA A 149 35.92 -7.09 -13.14
C ALA A 149 35.06 -5.89 -12.72
N SER A 150 35.66 -4.98 -11.95
CA SER A 150 35.07 -3.72 -11.50
C SER A 150 34.24 -3.11 -12.62
N ARG A 151 32.90 -3.21 -12.52
CA ARG A 151 32.00 -2.48 -13.45
C ARG A 151 32.23 -1.01 -13.20
N THR A 152 32.71 -0.33 -14.21
CA THR A 152 32.78 1.13 -14.27
C THR A 152 31.46 1.72 -13.78
N ARG A 153 31.55 2.68 -12.88
CA ARG A 153 30.46 3.43 -12.25
C ARG A 153 29.49 3.95 -13.35
N ARG A 154 28.38 3.23 -13.55
CA ARG A 154 27.28 3.71 -14.39
C ARG A 154 26.48 4.73 -13.58
N THR A 155 26.07 5.81 -14.22
CA THR A 155 25.00 6.66 -13.69
C THR A 155 23.75 5.79 -13.51
N VAL A 156 23.14 5.82 -12.32
CA VAL A 156 21.92 5.09 -12.03
C VAL A 156 20.78 5.67 -12.88
N ASP A 157 20.02 4.83 -13.54
CA ASP A 157 18.85 5.22 -14.32
C ASP A 157 17.70 5.59 -13.36
N GLU A 158 17.43 6.87 -13.18
CA GLU A 158 16.41 7.38 -12.25
C GLU A 158 14.98 7.00 -12.65
N SER A 159 14.73 6.67 -13.92
CA SER A 159 13.40 6.27 -14.39
C SER A 159 12.98 4.87 -13.93
N LYS A 160 13.93 3.99 -13.66
CA LYS A 160 13.70 2.63 -13.19
C LYS A 160 13.50 2.59 -11.69
N THR A 161 12.29 2.78 -11.23
CA THR A 161 11.95 2.88 -9.79
C THR A 161 11.27 1.64 -9.23
N SER A 162 10.71 0.75 -10.06
CA SER A 162 9.88 -0.36 -9.61
C SER A 162 10.61 -1.70 -9.61
N CYS A 163 10.65 -2.35 -8.46
CA CYS A 163 11.07 -3.72 -8.26
C CYS A 163 9.86 -4.65 -8.41
N LEU A 164 9.85 -5.48 -9.46
CA LEU A 164 8.76 -6.41 -9.72
C LEU A 164 8.93 -7.70 -8.90
N LEU A 165 7.92 -8.01 -8.09
CA LEU A 165 7.91 -9.15 -7.18
C LEU A 165 7.13 -10.34 -7.75
N HIS A 166 7.62 -11.54 -7.43
CA HIS A 166 6.81 -12.74 -7.34
C HIS A 166 6.48 -13.03 -5.87
N LEU A 167 5.22 -13.29 -5.56
CA LEU A 167 4.80 -13.75 -4.25
C LEU A 167 4.25 -15.18 -4.36
N HIS A 168 4.56 -16.00 -3.37
CA HIS A 168 4.09 -17.37 -3.29
C HIS A 168 3.36 -17.58 -1.97
N ALA A 169 2.03 -17.73 -2.02
CA ALA A 169 1.21 -18.08 -0.88
C ALA A 169 1.10 -19.60 -0.81
N ASP A 170 1.67 -20.21 0.21
CA ASP A 170 1.58 -21.66 0.40
C ASP A 170 0.18 -22.10 0.86
N HIS A 171 -0.05 -23.40 0.89
CA HIS A 171 -1.34 -23.98 1.26
C HIS A 171 -1.80 -23.61 2.69
N LEU A 172 -0.85 -23.39 3.64
CA LEU A 172 -1.18 -22.99 5.01
C LEU A 172 -1.60 -21.51 5.06
N TYR A 173 -0.95 -20.67 4.25
CA TYR A 173 -1.33 -19.28 4.10
C TYR A 173 -2.72 -19.18 3.43
N TYR A 174 -2.95 -19.91 2.34
CA TYR A 174 -4.27 -19.96 1.68
C TYR A 174 -5.36 -20.47 2.62
N LYS A 175 -5.12 -21.55 3.36
CA LYS A 175 -6.07 -22.10 4.34
C LYS A 175 -6.47 -21.08 5.40
N ARG A 176 -5.59 -20.17 5.77
CA ARG A 176 -5.89 -19.10 6.71
C ARG A 176 -6.82 -18.04 6.12
N PHE A 177 -6.62 -17.64 4.88
CA PHE A 177 -7.40 -16.58 4.24
C PHE A 177 -8.61 -17.09 3.44
N LYS A 178 -8.65 -18.37 3.12
CA LYS A 178 -9.78 -19.15 2.56
C LYS A 178 -10.18 -18.80 1.12
N SER A 179 -9.71 -17.72 0.53
CA SER A 179 -9.98 -17.39 -0.87
C SER A 179 -8.80 -16.69 -1.53
N VAL A 180 -8.72 -16.77 -2.85
CA VAL A 180 -7.69 -16.09 -3.66
C VAL A 180 -7.84 -14.58 -3.54
N GLU A 181 -9.07 -14.06 -3.55
CA GLU A 181 -9.38 -12.64 -3.41
C GLU A 181 -8.89 -12.10 -2.06
N ALA A 182 -9.08 -12.86 -0.98
CA ALA A 182 -8.57 -12.47 0.35
C ALA A 182 -7.04 -12.49 0.40
N VAL A 183 -6.38 -13.45 -0.27
CA VAL A 183 -4.92 -13.47 -0.40
C VAL A 183 -4.43 -12.26 -1.19
N VAL A 184 -5.08 -11.92 -2.31
CA VAL A 184 -4.77 -10.72 -3.12
C VAL A 184 -4.95 -9.45 -2.30
N ALA A 185 -6.01 -9.36 -1.49
CA ALA A 185 -6.28 -8.23 -0.60
C ALA A 185 -5.17 -8.03 0.44
N GLN A 186 -4.71 -9.12 1.07
CA GLN A 186 -3.58 -9.06 2.02
C GLN A 186 -2.29 -8.61 1.35
N VAL A 187 -1.99 -9.17 0.19
CA VAL A 187 -0.82 -8.77 -0.62
C VAL A 187 -0.87 -7.29 -0.97
N ALA A 188 -2.03 -6.76 -1.38
CA ALA A 188 -2.20 -5.33 -1.64
C ALA A 188 -1.91 -4.48 -0.40
N SER A 189 -2.43 -4.89 0.77
CA SER A 189 -2.20 -4.21 2.05
C SER A 189 -0.71 -4.19 2.45
N TYR A 190 -0.01 -5.32 2.27
CA TYR A 190 1.42 -5.41 2.58
C TYR A 190 2.26 -4.52 1.65
N MET A 191 1.99 -4.57 0.35
CA MET A 191 2.73 -3.76 -0.62
C MET A 191 2.48 -2.27 -0.43
N GLN A 192 1.26 -1.87 -0.08
CA GLN A 192 0.96 -0.48 0.23
C GLN A 192 1.80 0.00 1.41
N ALA A 193 1.81 -0.74 2.52
CA ALA A 193 2.58 -0.38 3.71
C ALA A 193 4.10 -0.31 3.44
N VAL A 194 4.63 -1.26 2.67
CA VAL A 194 6.04 -1.26 2.25
C VAL A 194 6.36 -0.04 1.39
N ASN A 195 5.50 0.28 0.43
CA ASN A 195 5.70 1.42 -0.46
C ASN A 195 5.58 2.75 0.29
N ASP A 196 4.67 2.87 1.27
CA ASP A 196 4.55 4.05 2.13
C ASP A 196 5.81 4.30 2.98
N ILE A 197 6.51 3.24 3.37
CA ILE A 197 7.82 3.32 4.06
C ILE A 197 8.89 3.80 3.06
N CYS A 198 8.99 3.17 1.89
CA CYS A 198 10.04 3.46 0.91
C CYS A 198 9.88 4.83 0.23
N ASP A 199 8.66 5.32 0.03
CA ASP A 199 8.38 6.61 -0.61
C ASP A 199 8.91 7.81 0.20
N LYS A 200 9.04 7.63 1.52
CA LYS A 200 9.57 8.64 2.45
C LYS A 200 11.11 8.69 2.48
N VAL A 201 11.79 7.73 1.84
CA VAL A 201 13.24 7.54 1.97
C VAL A 201 13.99 8.09 0.76
N ASP A 202 15.06 8.82 1.03
CA ASP A 202 16.11 9.18 0.06
C ASP A 202 17.32 8.26 0.29
N PHE A 203 17.52 7.29 -0.60
CA PHE A 203 18.67 6.39 -0.55
C PHE A 203 19.91 7.04 -1.20
N ASP A 204 20.40 8.12 -0.61
CA ASP A 204 21.58 8.86 -1.07
C ASP A 204 21.47 9.28 -2.56
N GLY A 205 20.38 10.00 -2.86
CA GLY A 205 20.00 10.50 -4.17
C GLY A 205 19.07 9.57 -4.98
N ILE A 206 18.90 8.29 -4.59
CA ILE A 206 17.95 7.39 -5.24
C ILE A 206 16.62 7.46 -4.50
N LYS A 207 15.56 7.89 -5.20
CA LYS A 207 14.22 8.13 -4.65
C LYS A 207 13.15 7.34 -5.39
N LEU A 208 11.92 7.35 -4.84
CA LEU A 208 10.75 6.75 -5.45
C LEU A 208 10.87 5.24 -5.70
N ILE A 209 11.71 4.57 -4.90
CA ILE A 209 11.81 3.11 -4.94
C ILE A 209 10.48 2.53 -4.48
N ASN A 210 9.88 1.69 -5.31
CA ASN A 210 8.62 1.03 -5.02
C ASN A 210 8.64 -0.44 -5.45
N PHE A 211 7.71 -1.20 -4.88
CA PHE A 211 7.53 -2.62 -5.13
C PHE A 211 6.15 -2.86 -5.73
N LYS A 212 6.10 -3.64 -6.82
CA LYS A 212 4.85 -4.06 -7.45
C LYS A 212 4.81 -5.56 -7.65
N VAL A 213 3.69 -6.18 -7.35
CA VAL A 213 3.50 -7.61 -7.57
C VAL A 213 3.21 -7.87 -9.04
N LYS A 214 4.07 -8.65 -9.68
CA LYS A 214 3.88 -9.08 -11.08
C LYS A 214 3.20 -10.44 -11.17
N SER A 215 3.44 -11.29 -10.16
CA SER A 215 2.87 -12.64 -10.13
C SER A 215 2.63 -13.08 -8.69
N LEU A 216 1.51 -13.74 -8.46
CA LEU A 216 1.15 -14.35 -7.19
C LEU A 216 0.80 -15.82 -7.43
N SER A 217 1.64 -16.73 -6.93
CA SER A 217 1.28 -18.15 -6.89
C SER A 217 0.49 -18.46 -5.63
N VAL A 218 -0.65 -19.13 -5.77
CA VAL A 218 -1.49 -19.55 -4.64
C VAL A 218 -1.66 -21.06 -4.70
N MET A 219 -1.13 -21.75 -3.68
CA MET A 219 -1.37 -23.19 -3.49
C MET A 219 -2.69 -23.38 -2.77
N THR A 220 -3.69 -23.88 -3.48
CA THR A 220 -5.05 -24.08 -2.95
C THR A 220 -5.27 -25.47 -2.36
N GLU A 221 -4.52 -26.46 -2.84
CA GLU A 221 -4.60 -27.86 -2.43
C GLU A 221 -3.31 -28.35 -1.76
N GLU A 222 -3.41 -29.44 -1.01
CA GLU A 222 -2.29 -30.07 -0.34
C GLU A 222 -1.58 -31.03 -1.28
N ASP A 223 -0.55 -30.56 -1.99
CA ASP A 223 0.33 -31.43 -2.77
C ASP A 223 1.46 -31.97 -1.90
N LYS A 224 1.30 -33.23 -1.44
CA LYS A 224 2.30 -33.93 -0.61
C LYS A 224 3.64 -34.14 -1.32
N ASN A 225 3.68 -34.06 -2.64
CA ASN A 225 4.90 -34.21 -3.41
C ASN A 225 5.67 -32.88 -3.56
N ASN A 226 5.02 -31.76 -3.24
CA ASN A 226 5.66 -30.46 -3.27
C ASN A 226 6.68 -30.36 -2.11
N PRO A 227 7.95 -30.04 -2.37
CA PRO A 227 8.98 -29.93 -1.33
C PRO A 227 8.70 -28.83 -0.29
N LEU A 228 7.82 -27.87 -0.61
CA LEU A 228 7.37 -26.80 0.30
C LEU A 228 6.17 -27.22 1.18
N TYR A 229 5.59 -28.39 0.93
CA TYR A 229 4.39 -28.88 1.62
C TYR A 229 4.58 -29.21 3.12
N PRO A 230 5.72 -29.82 3.58
CA PRO A 230 5.81 -30.29 4.96
C PRO A 230 5.48 -29.21 5.99
N LEU A 231 4.61 -29.56 6.95
CA LEU A 231 4.20 -28.65 8.04
C LEU A 231 5.40 -28.29 8.93
N TYR A 232 6.19 -29.31 9.28
CA TYR A 232 7.33 -29.18 10.18
C TYR A 232 8.63 -29.09 9.36
N ILE A 233 8.92 -27.88 8.90
CA ILE A 233 10.15 -27.55 8.18
C ILE A 233 10.69 -26.22 8.72
N GLY A 234 11.95 -26.18 9.10
CA GLY A 234 12.58 -24.95 9.60
C GLY A 234 12.65 -23.86 8.52
N PRO A 235 12.67 -22.57 8.93
CA PRO A 235 12.56 -21.45 8.01
C PRO A 235 13.75 -21.40 7.02
N GLU A 236 14.98 -21.68 7.44
CA GLU A 236 16.16 -21.69 6.57
C GLU A 236 16.07 -22.79 5.51
N LYS A 237 15.57 -23.98 5.91
CA LYS A 237 15.39 -25.10 4.97
C LYS A 237 14.28 -24.78 3.97
N LEU A 238 13.17 -24.20 4.43
CA LEU A 238 12.08 -23.80 3.55
C LEU A 238 12.53 -22.72 2.55
N LEU A 239 13.25 -21.69 3.01
CA LEU A 239 13.80 -20.66 2.14
C LEU A 239 14.81 -21.25 1.14
N SER A 240 15.68 -22.18 1.58
CA SER A 240 16.63 -22.86 0.69
C SER A 240 15.93 -23.63 -0.42
N LEU A 241 14.86 -24.39 -0.10
CA LEU A 241 14.07 -25.11 -1.10
C LEU A 241 13.34 -24.17 -2.04
N PHE A 242 12.75 -23.09 -1.53
CA PHE A 242 12.08 -22.07 -2.34
C PHE A 242 13.06 -21.40 -3.31
N SER A 243 14.33 -21.22 -2.88
CA SER A 243 15.39 -20.64 -3.69
C SER A 243 15.87 -21.56 -4.82
N GLU A 244 15.62 -22.87 -4.78
CA GLU A 244 16.00 -23.81 -5.85
C GLU A 244 15.25 -23.56 -7.18
N SER A 245 14.09 -22.89 -7.12
CA SER A 245 13.36 -22.47 -8.32
C SER A 245 14.03 -21.28 -9.01
N ASN A 246 13.76 -21.14 -10.32
CA ASN A 246 14.32 -20.04 -11.10
C ASN A 246 13.46 -18.76 -11.00
N TRP A 247 13.82 -17.89 -10.09
CA TRP A 247 13.20 -16.58 -9.89
C TRP A 247 13.90 -15.43 -10.62
N GLY A 248 14.84 -15.73 -11.52
CA GLY A 248 15.69 -14.73 -12.19
C GLY A 248 14.94 -13.71 -13.07
N ASN A 249 13.66 -13.92 -13.37
CA ASN A 249 12.80 -12.99 -14.10
C ASN A 249 12.13 -11.94 -13.21
N PHE A 250 12.31 -12.04 -11.90
CA PHE A 250 11.76 -11.12 -10.91
C PHE A 250 12.90 -10.37 -10.21
N CYS A 251 12.61 -9.17 -9.74
CA CYS A 251 13.54 -8.44 -8.89
C CYS A 251 13.75 -9.19 -7.57
N LEU A 252 12.66 -9.63 -6.94
CA LEU A 252 12.64 -10.47 -5.74
C LEU A 252 11.48 -11.47 -5.81
N SER A 253 11.57 -12.55 -5.02
CA SER A 253 10.49 -13.52 -4.83
C SER A 253 10.35 -13.86 -3.34
N TYR A 254 9.12 -13.80 -2.82
CA TYR A 254 8.84 -14.01 -1.41
C TYR A 254 7.79 -15.08 -1.19
N LEU A 255 8.04 -15.95 -0.21
CA LEU A 255 7.10 -16.95 0.24
C LEU A 255 6.35 -16.44 1.47
N LEU A 256 5.02 -16.51 1.41
CA LEU A 256 4.10 -16.21 2.49
C LEU A 256 3.57 -17.51 3.08
N THR A 257 3.69 -17.68 4.38
CA THR A 257 3.31 -18.92 5.07
C THR A 257 2.55 -18.64 6.37
N ASN A 258 1.82 -19.64 6.86
CA ASN A 258 1.22 -19.62 8.18
C ASN A 258 1.88 -20.68 9.09
N ARG A 259 3.19 -20.87 8.97
CA ARG A 259 3.97 -21.74 9.87
C ARG A 259 4.43 -20.98 11.08
N ASP A 260 4.44 -21.66 12.21
CA ASP A 260 5.01 -21.13 13.46
C ASP A 260 6.47 -21.52 13.56
N TYR A 261 7.34 -20.53 13.68
CA TYR A 261 8.78 -20.71 13.81
C TYR A 261 9.31 -20.28 15.19
N SER A 262 8.42 -20.24 16.21
CA SER A 262 8.78 -20.02 17.62
C SER A 262 9.68 -18.80 17.86
N GLY A 263 9.38 -17.70 17.18
CA GLY A 263 10.08 -16.44 17.33
C GLY A 263 10.57 -15.84 16.01
N VAL A 264 10.92 -16.64 15.00
CA VAL A 264 11.33 -16.14 13.69
C VAL A 264 10.09 -15.74 12.87
N LEU A 265 10.00 -14.49 12.46
CA LEU A 265 8.88 -13.93 11.69
C LEU A 265 9.19 -13.84 10.20
N GLY A 266 10.44 -13.68 9.85
CA GLY A 266 10.89 -13.54 8.47
C GLY A 266 12.33 -13.97 8.26
N LEU A 267 12.71 -14.11 6.99
CA LEU A 267 14.03 -14.51 6.57
C LEU A 267 14.26 -14.13 5.11
N ALA A 268 15.37 -13.47 4.79
CA ALA A 268 15.72 -13.13 3.41
C ALA A 268 17.22 -13.19 3.14
N TRP A 269 17.59 -13.49 1.89
CA TRP A 269 18.98 -13.37 1.45
C TRP A 269 19.37 -11.90 1.35
N GLU A 270 20.41 -11.52 2.08
CA GLU A 270 20.91 -10.14 2.10
C GLU A 270 21.48 -9.72 0.74
N GLY A 271 21.15 -8.51 0.30
CA GLY A 271 21.67 -7.92 -0.92
C GLY A 271 23.19 -7.76 -0.88
N LYS A 272 23.89 -8.39 -1.82
CA LYS A 272 25.34 -8.33 -1.96
C LYS A 272 25.74 -7.86 -3.36
N ALA A 273 26.93 -7.30 -3.46
CA ALA A 273 27.53 -7.01 -4.76
C ALA A 273 27.74 -8.30 -5.55
N GLY A 274 27.36 -8.31 -6.83
CA GLY A 274 27.40 -9.52 -7.67
C GLY A 274 26.08 -10.31 -7.63
N ASN A 275 26.12 -11.58 -8.04
CA ASN A 275 24.93 -12.39 -8.33
C ASN A 275 24.60 -13.42 -7.23
N TRP A 276 24.83 -13.09 -5.96
CA TRP A 276 24.74 -14.10 -4.89
C TRP A 276 23.99 -13.64 -3.63
N GLY A 277 23.04 -12.73 -3.79
CA GLY A 277 22.12 -12.34 -2.71
C GLY A 277 21.29 -11.10 -3.02
N GLY A 278 20.06 -11.09 -2.54
CA GLY A 278 19.12 -9.98 -2.59
C GLY A 278 18.69 -9.58 -4.00
N ILE A 279 18.29 -8.33 -4.16
CA ILE A 279 17.74 -7.81 -5.42
C ILE A 279 18.53 -8.21 -6.65
N CYS A 280 17.82 -8.48 -7.75
CA CYS A 280 18.36 -8.73 -9.09
C CYS A 280 19.27 -9.96 -9.20
N SER A 281 19.40 -10.81 -8.17
CA SER A 281 20.19 -12.03 -8.25
C SER A 281 19.57 -13.03 -9.20
N LYS A 282 20.41 -13.66 -10.04
CA LYS A 282 19.99 -14.58 -11.09
C LYS A 282 20.19 -16.03 -10.66
N HIS A 283 19.45 -16.93 -11.31
CA HIS A 283 19.61 -18.36 -11.10
C HIS A 283 21.01 -18.80 -11.46
N THR A 284 21.71 -19.44 -10.54
CA THR A 284 23.10 -19.83 -10.71
C THR A 284 23.44 -21.09 -9.91
N THR A 285 24.43 -21.86 -10.37
CA THR A 285 24.94 -23.00 -9.62
C THR A 285 25.87 -22.52 -8.50
N LEU A 286 25.52 -22.87 -7.27
CA LEU A 286 26.29 -22.55 -6.08
C LEU A 286 27.46 -23.55 -5.87
N ARG A 287 28.37 -23.26 -4.93
CA ARG A 287 29.53 -24.15 -4.62
C ARG A 287 29.12 -25.54 -4.18
N ASN A 288 27.96 -25.71 -3.57
CA ASN A 288 27.40 -27.01 -3.18
C ASN A 288 26.84 -27.82 -4.36
N GLY A 289 26.98 -27.34 -5.60
CA GLY A 289 26.50 -27.99 -6.82
C GLY A 289 25.00 -27.81 -7.09
N ARG A 290 24.24 -27.15 -6.20
CA ARG A 290 22.81 -26.86 -6.40
C ARG A 290 22.63 -25.56 -7.16
N ALA A 291 21.69 -25.56 -8.10
CA ALA A 291 21.23 -24.33 -8.75
C ALA A 291 20.22 -23.62 -7.86
N SER A 292 20.39 -22.32 -7.65
CA SER A 292 19.49 -21.51 -6.80
C SER A 292 19.43 -20.06 -7.25
N THR A 293 18.38 -19.38 -6.87
CA THR A 293 18.19 -17.94 -7.06
C THR A 293 18.09 -17.27 -5.70
N LEU A 294 19.13 -16.52 -5.30
CA LEU A 294 19.23 -15.93 -3.96
C LEU A 294 18.60 -14.54 -3.88
N ASN A 295 17.55 -14.27 -4.68
CA ASN A 295 16.69 -13.09 -4.58
C ASN A 295 15.38 -13.42 -3.85
N THR A 296 15.44 -14.28 -2.84
CA THR A 296 14.26 -14.80 -2.16
C THR A 296 14.23 -14.44 -0.67
N GLY A 297 13.01 -14.43 -0.15
CA GLY A 297 12.70 -14.30 1.27
C GLY A 297 11.44 -15.07 1.64
N LEU A 298 11.15 -15.14 2.93
CA LEU A 298 9.91 -15.68 3.47
C LEU A 298 9.40 -14.82 4.63
N VAL A 299 8.09 -14.80 4.82
CA VAL A 299 7.41 -14.16 5.96
C VAL A 299 6.29 -15.06 6.44
N THR A 300 6.17 -15.21 7.76
CA THR A 300 5.06 -15.93 8.39
C THR A 300 4.02 -14.97 8.97
N VAL A 301 2.77 -15.44 9.07
CA VAL A 301 1.66 -14.71 9.70
C VAL A 301 1.24 -15.31 11.04
N GLN A 302 2.07 -16.19 11.60
CA GLN A 302 1.83 -16.88 12.88
C GLN A 302 3.08 -16.90 13.74
N ASN A 303 2.91 -16.76 15.07
CA ASN A 303 3.99 -16.89 16.05
C ASN A 303 3.45 -17.40 17.39
N TYR A 304 4.11 -18.39 17.97
CA TYR A 304 3.72 -19.04 19.24
C TYR A 304 2.24 -19.43 19.30
N GLY A 305 1.71 -19.99 18.21
CA GLY A 305 0.32 -20.40 18.07
C GLY A 305 -0.68 -19.27 17.86
N HIS A 306 -0.21 -18.02 17.82
CA HIS A 306 -1.07 -16.85 17.65
C HIS A 306 -0.92 -16.22 16.27
N SER A 307 -2.02 -15.71 15.76
CA SER A 307 -2.03 -14.91 14.54
C SER A 307 -1.34 -13.56 14.77
N LEU A 308 -0.50 -13.17 13.84
CA LEU A 308 0.13 -11.86 13.89
C LEU A 308 -0.84 -10.77 13.41
N PRO A 309 -0.88 -9.60 14.07
CA PRO A 309 -1.56 -8.42 13.55
C PRO A 309 -0.99 -8.02 12.18
N SER A 310 -1.84 -7.55 11.26
CA SER A 310 -1.42 -7.18 9.90
C SER A 310 -0.28 -6.16 9.90
N ARG A 311 -0.28 -5.21 10.83
CA ARG A 311 0.79 -4.21 10.96
C ARG A 311 2.16 -4.86 11.21
N LEU A 312 2.23 -5.88 12.07
CA LEU A 312 3.47 -6.58 12.36
C LEU A 312 3.98 -7.35 11.14
N VAL A 313 3.08 -8.00 10.39
CA VAL A 313 3.44 -8.68 9.13
C VAL A 313 3.96 -7.68 8.09
N GLN A 314 3.35 -6.50 7.97
CA GLN A 314 3.79 -5.41 7.09
C GLN A 314 5.20 -4.94 7.43
N LEU A 315 5.48 -4.70 8.71
CA LEU A 315 6.81 -4.29 9.19
C LEU A 315 7.85 -5.41 8.99
N THR A 316 7.48 -6.66 9.27
CA THR A 316 8.35 -7.82 9.02
C THR A 316 8.72 -7.92 7.53
N LEU A 317 7.73 -7.80 6.64
CA LEU A 317 8.02 -7.83 5.19
C LEU A 317 8.91 -6.66 4.76
N ALA A 318 8.69 -5.46 5.29
CA ALA A 318 9.54 -4.30 5.00
C ALA A 318 10.98 -4.50 5.52
N HIS A 319 11.14 -5.13 6.68
CA HIS A 319 12.44 -5.51 7.26
C HIS A 319 13.17 -6.52 6.35
N GLU A 320 12.51 -7.61 5.95
CA GLU A 320 13.11 -8.62 5.07
C GLU A 320 13.48 -8.04 3.69
N LEU A 321 12.63 -7.14 3.16
CA LEU A 321 12.96 -6.40 1.94
C LEU A 321 14.17 -5.47 2.15
N GLY A 322 14.33 -4.89 3.34
CA GLY A 322 15.54 -4.15 3.73
C GLY A 322 16.81 -5.00 3.62
N HIS A 323 16.77 -6.26 4.10
CA HIS A 323 17.87 -7.21 3.89
C HIS A 323 18.10 -7.49 2.41
N SER A 324 17.05 -7.77 1.66
CA SER A 324 17.15 -8.01 0.22
C SER A 324 17.69 -6.80 -0.56
N LEU A 325 17.50 -5.60 -0.06
CA LEU A 325 18.10 -4.35 -0.58
C LEU A 325 19.55 -4.15 -0.13
N GLY A 326 20.06 -4.94 0.82
CA GLY A 326 21.44 -4.92 1.28
C GLY A 326 21.69 -4.29 2.64
N SER A 327 20.65 -4.08 3.45
CA SER A 327 20.82 -3.63 4.83
C SER A 327 21.15 -4.81 5.75
N PRO A 328 22.21 -4.75 6.56
CA PRO A 328 22.36 -5.59 7.74
C PRO A 328 21.40 -5.13 8.84
N HIS A 329 21.41 -5.82 9.98
CA HIS A 329 20.76 -5.34 11.19
C HIS A 329 21.38 -4.03 11.71
N ASP A 330 20.55 -3.21 12.38
CA ASP A 330 20.97 -1.97 13.05
C ASP A 330 21.63 -2.27 14.41
N GLU A 331 22.59 -3.23 14.43
CA GLU A 331 23.37 -3.64 15.60
C GLU A 331 24.87 -3.81 15.26
N GLY A 332 25.69 -3.85 16.32
CA GLY A 332 27.11 -4.14 16.20
C GLY A 332 27.97 -2.98 15.70
N SER A 333 29.22 -3.27 15.34
CA SER A 333 30.26 -2.28 15.00
C SER A 333 29.96 -1.41 13.77
N ASN A 334 29.01 -1.80 12.94
CA ASN A 334 28.66 -1.08 11.71
C ASN A 334 27.56 -0.03 11.91
N CYS A 335 26.73 -0.18 12.93
CA CYS A 335 25.57 0.67 13.24
C CYS A 335 25.36 0.91 14.75
N GLY A 336 26.39 0.69 15.58
CA GLY A 336 26.30 0.55 17.03
C GLY A 336 25.75 1.73 17.84
N ASP A 337 25.69 2.93 17.26
CA ASP A 337 25.22 4.12 17.97
C ASP A 337 23.70 4.34 17.92
N LEU A 338 22.95 3.39 17.28
CA LEU A 338 21.51 3.52 17.09
C LEU A 338 20.67 2.92 18.24
N GLY A 339 21.33 2.40 19.28
CA GLY A 339 20.72 1.64 20.38
C GLY A 339 19.78 2.40 21.31
N SER A 340 19.73 3.72 21.28
CA SER A 340 18.84 4.53 22.13
C SER A 340 18.54 5.87 21.47
N SER A 341 17.54 5.88 20.61
CA SER A 341 17.10 7.10 19.92
C SER A 341 16.18 7.99 20.78
N GLY A 342 16.50 8.14 22.07
CA GLY A 342 15.87 9.16 22.93
C GLY A 342 14.34 9.05 23.04
N GLY A 343 13.77 7.83 23.13
CA GLY A 343 12.33 7.62 23.28
C GLY A 343 11.53 7.51 21.96
N LYS A 344 12.18 7.67 20.80
CA LYS A 344 11.53 7.55 19.47
C LYS A 344 11.44 6.11 18.96
N GLY A 345 11.92 5.14 19.71
CA GLY A 345 11.93 3.73 19.35
C GLY A 345 13.08 3.31 18.43
N ARG A 346 13.16 2.02 18.16
CA ARG A 346 14.17 1.41 17.31
C ARG A 346 13.77 1.50 15.84
N TYR A 347 14.75 1.54 14.96
CA TYR A 347 14.52 1.58 13.52
C TYR A 347 14.11 0.21 12.96
N LEU A 348 13.58 0.21 11.74
CA LEU A 348 13.01 -0.95 11.06
C LEU A 348 13.96 -2.16 11.00
N MET A 349 15.27 -1.93 10.78
CA MET A 349 16.27 -3.02 10.65
C MET A 349 16.84 -3.49 12.00
N PHE A 350 16.21 -3.14 13.12
CA PHE A 350 16.57 -3.72 14.41
C PHE A 350 16.19 -5.21 14.44
N PRO A 351 17.06 -6.14 14.93
CA PRO A 351 16.86 -7.58 14.81
C PRO A 351 15.69 -8.16 15.59
N HIS A 352 15.13 -7.36 16.52
CA HIS A 352 14.00 -7.79 17.33
C HIS A 352 12.77 -6.95 17.00
N ALA A 353 11.61 -7.59 16.82
CA ALA A 353 10.36 -6.86 16.75
C ALA A 353 10.15 -6.10 18.06
N THR A 354 9.76 -4.84 17.96
CA THR A 354 9.51 -4.01 19.13
C THR A 354 8.09 -4.25 19.63
N ASP A 355 7.92 -4.26 20.94
CA ASP A 355 6.64 -4.36 21.64
C ASP A 355 5.90 -3.01 21.71
N GLU A 356 6.45 -1.96 21.09
CA GLU A 356 5.95 -0.60 21.15
C GLU A 356 5.78 -0.03 19.74
N VAL A 357 4.70 0.74 19.53
CA VAL A 357 4.51 1.55 18.34
C VAL A 357 5.16 2.92 18.57
N ARG A 358 6.31 3.15 17.92
CA ARG A 358 7.06 4.40 18.06
C ARG A 358 7.46 4.98 16.72
N GLU A 359 7.82 6.25 16.72
CA GLU A 359 8.10 7.07 15.52
C GLU A 359 9.11 6.45 14.54
N ASN A 360 10.09 5.68 15.02
CA ASN A 360 11.15 5.11 14.17
C ASN A 360 10.89 3.68 13.70
N ASN A 361 9.85 3.00 14.21
CA ASN A 361 9.65 1.57 13.94
C ASN A 361 9.34 1.26 12.47
N ASP A 362 8.84 2.24 11.72
CA ASP A 362 8.57 2.15 10.28
C ASP A 362 9.56 2.96 9.42
N LYS A 363 10.76 3.25 9.94
CA LYS A 363 11.78 4.02 9.23
C LYS A 363 13.09 3.24 9.13
N PHE A 364 13.76 3.38 7.99
CA PHE A 364 15.15 2.95 7.87
C PHE A 364 16.08 3.91 8.59
N SER A 365 17.07 3.40 9.31
CA SER A 365 18.13 4.17 9.90
C SER A 365 19.06 4.78 8.83
N HIS A 366 19.83 5.78 9.18
CA HIS A 366 20.86 6.33 8.29
C HIS A 366 21.93 5.26 7.91
N CYS A 367 22.16 4.29 8.79
CA CYS A 367 23.06 3.18 8.53
C CYS A 367 22.47 2.24 7.45
N SER A 368 21.21 1.83 7.62
CA SER A 368 20.47 1.04 6.64
C SER A 368 20.41 1.73 5.28
N VAL A 369 20.07 3.02 5.26
CA VAL A 369 20.04 3.83 4.02
C VAL A 369 21.38 3.81 3.30
N ARG A 370 22.51 3.96 4.02
CA ARG A 370 23.85 3.90 3.44
C ARG A 370 24.17 2.53 2.81
N HIS A 371 23.78 1.44 3.46
CA HIS A 371 24.03 0.09 2.94
C HIS A 371 23.15 -0.19 1.71
N ILE A 372 21.86 0.12 1.79
CA ILE A 372 20.91 -0.03 0.70
C ILE A 372 21.36 0.80 -0.52
N SER A 373 21.74 2.05 -0.32
CA SER A 373 22.23 2.93 -1.39
C SER A 373 23.38 2.30 -2.18
N LYS A 374 24.34 1.67 -1.51
CA LYS A 374 25.47 1.00 -2.17
C LYS A 374 25.00 -0.12 -3.09
N ILE A 375 24.05 -0.94 -2.66
CA ILE A 375 23.53 -2.07 -3.44
C ILE A 375 22.63 -1.57 -4.58
N LEU A 376 21.79 -0.59 -4.34
CA LEU A 376 20.98 0.04 -5.39
C LEU A 376 21.86 0.63 -6.52
N LYS A 377 22.92 1.35 -6.17
CA LYS A 377 23.89 1.90 -7.15
C LYS A 377 24.57 0.83 -8.00
N LEU A 378 24.70 -0.39 -7.49
CA LEU A 378 25.36 -1.50 -8.20
C LEU A 378 24.41 -2.34 -9.04
N LYS A 379 23.17 -2.56 -8.56
CA LYS A 379 22.30 -3.62 -9.08
C LYS A 379 20.96 -3.14 -9.60
N LYS A 380 20.47 -1.95 -9.18
CA LYS A 380 19.10 -1.50 -9.47
C LYS A 380 18.76 -1.58 -10.96
N ASP A 381 19.65 -1.10 -11.81
CA ASP A 381 19.41 -1.02 -13.27
C ASP A 381 19.36 -2.38 -13.97
N ASP A 382 19.81 -3.45 -13.30
CA ASP A 382 19.81 -4.83 -13.85
C ASP A 382 18.41 -5.48 -13.82
N CYS A 383 17.48 -5.02 -12.95
CA CYS A 383 16.16 -5.66 -12.82
C CYS A 383 14.99 -4.73 -12.44
N PHE A 384 15.25 -3.48 -12.04
CA PHE A 384 14.18 -2.53 -11.84
C PHE A 384 13.63 -2.04 -13.18
N VAL A 385 12.37 -1.69 -13.21
CA VAL A 385 11.66 -1.22 -14.41
C VAL A 385 11.06 0.16 -14.17
N VAL A 386 10.68 0.83 -15.27
CA VAL A 386 9.92 2.08 -15.24
C VAL A 386 8.50 1.79 -14.74
N SER A 387 7.99 2.61 -13.81
CA SER A 387 6.78 2.33 -13.02
C SER A 387 5.44 2.71 -13.68
N ASP A 388 5.45 3.46 -14.78
CA ASP A 388 4.29 4.29 -15.18
C ASP A 388 3.41 3.66 -16.27
N GLN A 389 3.12 2.37 -16.18
CA GLN A 389 2.20 1.74 -17.15
C GLN A 389 0.80 1.55 -16.54
N PRO A 390 -0.28 1.95 -17.24
CA PRO A 390 -1.65 1.73 -16.81
C PRO A 390 -1.98 0.24 -16.70
N ILE A 391 -2.88 -0.10 -15.77
CA ILE A 391 -3.30 -1.48 -15.52
C ILE A 391 -4.72 -1.67 -16.04
N CYS A 392 -4.86 -2.09 -17.29
CA CYS A 392 -6.16 -2.44 -17.83
C CYS A 392 -6.79 -3.61 -17.06
N GLY A 393 -7.98 -3.41 -16.53
CA GLY A 393 -8.71 -4.41 -15.73
C GLY A 393 -8.80 -4.08 -14.24
N ASN A 394 -8.25 -2.97 -13.80
CA ASN A 394 -8.32 -2.51 -12.40
C ASN A 394 -9.56 -1.63 -12.11
N GLN A 395 -10.39 -1.36 -13.14
CA GLN A 395 -11.56 -0.49 -13.12
C GLN A 395 -11.24 0.99 -12.77
N ILE A 396 -10.03 1.42 -13.09
CA ILE A 396 -9.57 2.81 -12.98
C ILE A 396 -9.10 3.22 -14.37
N VAL A 397 -9.72 4.23 -14.94
CA VAL A 397 -9.28 4.74 -16.25
C VAL A 397 -7.99 5.54 -16.07
N GLU A 398 -6.89 4.98 -16.55
CA GLU A 398 -5.55 5.55 -16.41
C GLU A 398 -5.07 6.19 -17.73
N ALA A 399 -3.93 6.89 -17.68
CA ALA A 399 -3.37 7.53 -18.87
C ALA A 399 -3.03 6.50 -19.95
N GLY A 400 -3.66 6.62 -21.12
CA GLY A 400 -3.51 5.67 -22.23
C GLY A 400 -4.69 4.70 -22.41
N GLU A 401 -5.63 4.71 -21.46
CA GLU A 401 -6.90 3.98 -21.55
C GLU A 401 -8.05 4.93 -21.93
N GLU A 402 -9.02 4.41 -22.64
CA GLU A 402 -10.26 5.16 -22.94
C GLU A 402 -11.35 4.84 -21.91
N CYS A 403 -11.34 3.64 -21.34
CA CYS A 403 -12.28 3.16 -20.34
C CYS A 403 -11.68 1.94 -19.63
N ASP A 404 -12.19 1.58 -18.46
CA ASP A 404 -11.83 0.31 -17.80
C ASP A 404 -13.03 -0.26 -17.04
N VAL A 405 -13.55 -1.38 -17.54
CA VAL A 405 -14.68 -2.12 -16.95
C VAL A 405 -14.24 -3.41 -16.25
N GLY A 406 -12.94 -3.53 -16.00
CA GLY A 406 -12.38 -4.72 -15.40
C GLY A 406 -12.50 -5.93 -16.33
N HIS A 407 -12.96 -7.05 -15.77
CA HIS A 407 -13.15 -8.31 -16.47
C HIS A 407 -14.61 -8.54 -16.94
N ASN A 408 -15.42 -7.48 -17.03
CA ASN A 408 -16.81 -7.55 -17.44
C ASN A 408 -16.96 -7.63 -18.97
N ASP A 409 -17.06 -8.85 -19.52
CA ASP A 409 -17.22 -9.09 -20.97
C ASP A 409 -18.59 -8.66 -21.51
N THR A 410 -19.58 -8.47 -20.64
CA THR A 410 -20.93 -8.08 -21.01
C THR A 410 -21.16 -6.58 -21.06
N ASP A 411 -20.14 -5.76 -20.72
CA ASP A 411 -20.24 -4.32 -20.80
C ASP A 411 -20.56 -3.83 -22.21
N LEU A 412 -21.47 -2.87 -22.34
CA LEU A 412 -21.93 -2.38 -23.64
C LEU A 412 -21.02 -1.30 -24.23
N CYS A 413 -20.21 -0.64 -23.42
CA CYS A 413 -19.50 0.58 -23.77
C CYS A 413 -18.00 0.34 -23.98
N CYS A 414 -17.41 -0.54 -23.20
CA CYS A 414 -15.97 -0.74 -23.10
C CYS A 414 -15.57 -2.20 -23.36
N PHE A 415 -14.42 -2.39 -23.97
CA PHE A 415 -13.80 -3.71 -24.08
C PHE A 415 -13.15 -4.09 -22.76
N SER A 416 -13.41 -5.31 -22.27
CA SER A 416 -12.87 -5.82 -21.01
C SER A 416 -11.36 -6.10 -21.07
N ALA A 417 -10.76 -6.31 -19.91
CA ALA A 417 -9.34 -6.67 -19.78
C ALA A 417 -9.00 -8.06 -20.37
N LYS A 418 -10.00 -8.91 -20.65
CA LYS A 418 -9.82 -10.23 -21.28
C LYS A 418 -9.57 -10.15 -22.78
N GLU A 419 -9.88 -9.03 -23.39
CA GLU A 419 -9.65 -8.80 -24.83
C GLU A 419 -8.14 -8.71 -25.15
N PRO A 420 -7.75 -8.95 -26.42
CA PRO A 420 -6.35 -8.86 -26.85
C PRO A 420 -5.72 -7.50 -26.56
N VAL A 421 -4.40 -7.50 -26.35
CA VAL A 421 -3.60 -6.28 -26.22
C VAL A 421 -3.83 -5.36 -27.42
N GLY A 422 -4.19 -4.10 -27.18
CA GLY A 422 -4.52 -3.11 -28.22
C GLY A 422 -6.02 -2.90 -28.45
N VAL A 423 -6.86 -3.83 -27.98
CA VAL A 423 -8.34 -3.70 -28.02
C VAL A 423 -8.88 -3.45 -26.61
N ARG A 424 -8.33 -4.12 -25.60
CA ARG A 424 -8.76 -3.99 -24.21
C ARG A 424 -8.66 -2.56 -23.68
N CYS A 425 -9.58 -2.19 -22.80
CA CYS A 425 -9.68 -0.86 -22.18
C CYS A 425 -9.86 0.27 -23.19
N ARG A 426 -10.52 -0.03 -24.29
CA ARG A 426 -10.95 0.90 -25.32
C ARG A 426 -12.47 0.94 -25.41
N LEU A 427 -13.02 2.08 -25.83
CA LEU A 427 -14.43 2.19 -26.12
C LEU A 427 -14.81 1.28 -27.31
N LYS A 428 -15.96 0.64 -27.23
CA LYS A 428 -16.50 -0.15 -28.33
C LYS A 428 -16.88 0.76 -29.51
N PRO A 429 -16.83 0.28 -30.76
CA PRO A 429 -17.15 1.08 -31.93
C PRO A 429 -18.50 1.81 -31.80
N GLY A 430 -18.51 3.09 -32.11
CA GLY A 430 -19.72 3.94 -32.06
C GLY A 430 -20.15 4.39 -30.65
N LYS A 431 -19.37 4.09 -29.61
CA LYS A 431 -19.62 4.56 -28.24
C LYS A 431 -18.85 5.84 -27.95
N VAL A 432 -19.49 6.76 -27.20
CA VAL A 432 -18.95 8.10 -26.93
C VAL A 432 -18.26 8.16 -25.58
N CYS A 433 -18.74 7.35 -24.64
CA CYS A 433 -18.17 7.23 -23.29
C CYS A 433 -18.50 5.86 -22.68
N SER A 434 -17.93 5.62 -21.51
CA SER A 434 -18.26 4.49 -20.61
C SER A 434 -18.56 5.00 -19.22
N PRO A 435 -19.50 4.40 -18.48
CA PRO A 435 -19.73 4.71 -17.07
C PRO A 435 -18.48 4.57 -16.20
N SER A 436 -17.49 3.79 -16.63
CA SER A 436 -16.20 3.68 -15.93
C SER A 436 -15.37 4.96 -15.95
N GLN A 437 -15.62 5.87 -16.91
CA GLN A 437 -14.95 7.17 -16.99
C GLN A 437 -15.49 8.18 -15.97
N GLY A 438 -16.78 8.08 -15.61
CA GLY A 438 -17.38 9.00 -14.66
C GLY A 438 -18.92 9.03 -14.68
N LEU A 439 -19.45 9.76 -13.70
CA LEU A 439 -20.87 9.78 -13.38
C LEU A 439 -21.73 10.45 -14.48
N CYS A 440 -21.14 11.23 -15.37
CA CYS A 440 -21.86 11.90 -16.46
C CYS A 440 -21.89 11.10 -17.77
N CYS A 441 -21.55 9.80 -17.72
CA CYS A 441 -21.82 8.85 -18.78
C CYS A 441 -22.99 7.93 -18.39
N GLY A 442 -23.93 7.72 -19.32
CA GLY A 442 -25.06 6.82 -19.16
C GLY A 442 -24.73 5.37 -19.48
N GLN A 443 -25.63 4.46 -19.09
CA GLN A 443 -25.53 3.02 -19.43
C GLN A 443 -25.73 2.76 -20.94
N ASP A 444 -26.25 3.72 -21.67
CA ASP A 444 -26.38 3.76 -23.13
C ASP A 444 -25.09 4.14 -23.84
N CYS A 445 -24.02 4.41 -23.08
CA CYS A 445 -22.71 4.85 -23.56
C CYS A 445 -22.72 6.25 -24.21
N GLY A 446 -23.68 7.09 -23.83
CA GLY A 446 -23.81 8.49 -24.19
C GLY A 446 -23.59 9.43 -23.00
N PHE A 447 -23.26 10.71 -23.27
CA PHE A 447 -23.19 11.70 -22.21
C PHE A 447 -24.56 11.98 -21.63
N LYS A 448 -24.67 12.06 -20.31
CA LYS A 448 -25.89 12.50 -19.64
C LYS A 448 -26.19 13.97 -19.96
N PRO A 449 -27.47 14.37 -20.01
CA PRO A 449 -27.87 15.75 -20.32
C PRO A 449 -27.20 16.78 -19.42
N SER A 450 -26.91 17.95 -19.99
CA SER A 450 -26.44 19.10 -19.21
C SER A 450 -27.45 19.49 -18.14
N GLY A 451 -26.96 19.82 -16.94
CA GLY A 451 -27.80 20.22 -15.81
C GLY A 451 -28.27 19.06 -14.92
N LEU A 452 -27.97 17.78 -15.29
CA LEU A 452 -28.26 16.66 -14.41
C LEU A 452 -27.26 16.63 -13.25
N THR A 453 -27.74 16.61 -12.00
CA THR A 453 -26.89 16.53 -10.81
C THR A 453 -26.09 15.23 -10.80
N CYS A 454 -24.78 15.33 -10.66
CA CYS A 454 -23.85 14.22 -10.61
C CYS A 454 -23.09 14.12 -9.29
N ASP A 455 -23.09 15.19 -8.50
CA ASP A 455 -22.58 15.18 -7.13
C ASP A 455 -23.47 16.10 -6.27
N GLU A 456 -23.98 15.55 -5.16
CA GLU A 456 -24.97 16.23 -4.33
C GLU A 456 -24.33 17.33 -3.49
N GLU A 457 -25.13 18.35 -3.18
CA GLU A 457 -24.73 19.44 -2.31
C GLU A 457 -24.35 18.92 -0.91
N THR A 458 -23.25 19.43 -0.37
CA THR A 458 -22.82 19.16 1.01
C THR A 458 -22.90 20.43 1.87
N ASP A 459 -22.58 20.32 3.15
CA ASP A 459 -22.58 21.48 4.06
C ASP A 459 -21.77 22.66 3.52
N CYS A 460 -20.60 22.38 2.87
CA CYS A 460 -19.67 23.42 2.45
C CYS A 460 -19.34 23.42 0.95
N LEU A 461 -19.88 22.48 0.19
CA LEU A 461 -19.72 22.39 -1.27
C LEU A 461 -21.09 22.49 -1.94
N ARG A 462 -21.15 23.17 -3.08
CA ARG A 462 -22.36 23.25 -3.91
C ARG A 462 -22.50 21.98 -4.73
N GLU A 463 -23.71 21.63 -5.14
CA GLU A 463 -23.95 20.54 -6.08
C GLU A 463 -23.14 20.72 -7.36
N SER A 464 -22.77 19.61 -8.00
CA SER A 464 -22.18 19.61 -9.33
C SER A 464 -23.09 18.94 -10.33
N VAL A 465 -23.12 19.48 -11.55
CA VAL A 465 -23.99 19.01 -12.62
C VAL A 465 -23.20 18.63 -13.87
N CYS A 466 -23.67 17.65 -14.61
CA CYS A 466 -23.09 17.23 -15.86
C CYS A 466 -23.11 18.35 -16.90
N SER A 467 -22.05 18.46 -17.70
CA SER A 467 -21.94 19.44 -18.79
C SER A 467 -22.68 19.04 -20.06
N GLY A 468 -23.01 17.76 -20.23
CA GLY A 468 -23.51 17.17 -21.49
C GLY A 468 -22.44 16.90 -22.55
N LEU A 469 -21.18 17.21 -22.27
CA LEU A 469 -20.06 17.11 -23.22
C LEU A 469 -18.89 16.27 -22.72
N SER A 470 -18.95 15.79 -21.46
CA SER A 470 -17.88 15.03 -20.81
C SER A 470 -18.48 13.94 -19.93
N PRO A 471 -17.82 12.77 -19.83
CA PRO A 471 -18.23 11.72 -18.91
C PRO A 471 -17.96 12.07 -17.45
N LEU A 472 -17.06 13.05 -17.20
CA LEU A 472 -16.63 13.46 -15.88
C LEU A 472 -17.64 14.43 -15.25
N CYS A 473 -17.95 14.21 -13.97
CA CYS A 473 -18.62 15.20 -13.15
C CYS A 473 -17.64 16.32 -12.80
N PRO A 474 -17.98 17.59 -13.01
CA PRO A 474 -17.12 18.71 -12.62
C PRO A 474 -16.87 18.72 -11.11
N GLU A 475 -15.75 19.31 -10.68
CA GLU A 475 -15.48 19.49 -9.25
C GLU A 475 -16.53 20.41 -8.61
N GLN A 476 -16.98 20.02 -7.40
CA GLN A 476 -17.87 20.84 -6.62
C GLN A 476 -17.21 22.17 -6.26
N THR A 477 -17.95 23.25 -6.34
CA THR A 477 -17.48 24.57 -5.92
C THR A 477 -17.76 24.80 -4.45
N ALA A 478 -16.77 25.42 -3.77
CA ALA A 478 -16.94 25.78 -2.36
C ALA A 478 -18.08 26.79 -2.18
N LYS A 479 -18.86 26.61 -1.11
CA LYS A 479 -19.77 27.65 -0.62
C LYS A 479 -18.96 28.83 -0.10
N GLU A 480 -19.58 29.98 0.02
CA GLU A 480 -18.94 31.19 0.54
C GLU A 480 -18.30 30.91 1.91
N ASN A 481 -17.11 31.47 2.11
CA ASN A 481 -16.43 31.35 3.40
C ASN A 481 -17.34 31.95 4.51
N LEU A 482 -17.32 31.31 5.67
CA LEU A 482 -18.14 31.64 6.84
C LEU A 482 -19.62 31.27 6.70
N THR A 483 -20.01 30.52 5.65
CA THR A 483 -21.35 29.91 5.63
C THR A 483 -21.50 29.01 6.85
N VAL A 484 -22.54 29.25 7.65
CA VAL A 484 -22.81 28.46 8.86
C VAL A 484 -23.29 27.06 8.46
N CYS A 485 -22.76 26.03 9.10
CA CYS A 485 -23.09 24.64 8.84
C CYS A 485 -23.15 23.83 10.15
N SER A 486 -23.57 22.59 10.06
CA SER A 486 -23.66 21.67 11.21
C SER A 486 -24.44 22.30 12.36
N GLU A 487 -25.68 22.79 12.10
CA GLU A 487 -26.60 23.41 13.07
C GLU A 487 -25.97 24.58 13.86
N GLY A 488 -25.12 25.36 13.20
CA GLY A 488 -24.52 26.56 13.81
C GLY A 488 -23.23 26.31 14.58
N THR A 489 -22.76 25.07 14.68
CA THR A 489 -21.54 24.75 15.42
C THR A 489 -20.26 24.90 14.60
N ARG A 490 -20.39 24.99 13.26
CA ARG A 490 -19.27 25.07 12.31
C ARG A 490 -19.52 26.10 11.22
N VAL A 491 -18.47 26.52 10.56
CA VAL A 491 -18.50 27.41 9.38
C VAL A 491 -17.66 26.82 8.27
N CYS A 492 -18.04 27.13 7.05
CA CYS A 492 -17.30 26.73 5.85
C CYS A 492 -16.13 27.69 5.59
N MET A 493 -14.96 27.16 5.29
CA MET A 493 -13.80 27.88 4.81
C MET A 493 -13.16 27.09 3.67
N ASN A 494 -13.14 27.65 2.47
CA ASN A 494 -12.60 27.00 1.27
C ASN A 494 -13.15 25.59 1.01
N GLY A 495 -14.46 25.40 1.21
CA GLY A 495 -15.14 24.13 1.01
C GLY A 495 -15.05 23.15 2.19
N VAL A 496 -14.47 23.56 3.30
CA VAL A 496 -14.20 22.71 4.46
C VAL A 496 -14.90 23.21 5.70
N ARG A 497 -15.36 22.30 6.56
CA ARG A 497 -16.01 22.61 7.84
C ARG A 497 -14.96 22.93 8.92
N HIS A 498 -15.01 24.13 9.47
CA HIS A 498 -14.18 24.56 10.60
C HIS A 498 -15.04 24.84 11.84
N PRO A 499 -14.56 24.52 13.06
CA PRO A 499 -15.25 24.93 14.29
C PRO A 499 -15.40 26.45 14.36
N THR A 500 -16.54 26.95 14.81
CA THR A 500 -16.75 28.39 14.99
C THR A 500 -15.76 29.03 15.97
N SER A 501 -15.18 28.23 16.87
CA SER A 501 -14.13 28.67 17.83
C SER A 501 -12.77 28.96 17.18
N THR A 502 -12.50 28.42 15.98
CA THR A 502 -11.24 28.65 15.24
C THR A 502 -11.28 29.90 14.36
N VAL A 503 -12.44 30.51 14.20
CA VAL A 503 -12.58 31.76 13.46
C VAL A 503 -12.21 32.91 14.41
N PRO A 504 -11.26 33.79 14.04
CA PRO A 504 -10.89 34.91 14.88
C PRO A 504 -12.14 35.78 15.19
N ARG A 505 -12.51 35.90 16.46
CA ARG A 505 -13.52 36.86 16.89
C ARG A 505 -12.93 38.26 16.69
N CYS A 506 -13.63 39.11 15.97
CA CYS A 506 -13.29 40.53 15.95
C CYS A 506 -13.61 41.13 17.32
N ASP A 507 -12.60 41.22 18.19
CA ASP A 507 -12.68 41.99 19.41
C ASP A 507 -12.47 43.47 19.07
N SER A 508 -13.15 44.36 19.78
CA SER A 508 -13.11 45.80 19.56
C SER A 508 -11.75 46.47 19.78
N THR A 509 -10.70 45.69 20.07
CA THR A 509 -9.36 46.16 20.38
C THR A 509 -8.31 45.89 19.25
N CYS A 510 -8.70 45.38 18.10
CA CYS A 510 -7.77 45.17 16.97
C CYS A 510 -7.39 46.48 16.29
N SER A 511 -6.29 47.08 16.70
CA SER A 511 -5.79 48.36 16.17
C SER A 511 -4.71 48.24 15.08
N THR A 512 -4.38 47.04 14.57
CA THR A 512 -3.44 46.85 13.45
C THR A 512 -4.02 45.94 12.36
N PRO A 513 -4.25 46.43 11.14
CA PRO A 513 -4.85 45.64 10.09
C PRO A 513 -3.79 44.81 9.35
N LEU A 514 -3.93 43.49 9.37
CA LEU A 514 -3.37 42.62 8.32
C LEU A 514 -4.18 42.79 7.03
N PRO A 515 -3.58 42.73 5.82
CA PRO A 515 -4.18 43.21 4.56
C PRO A 515 -5.51 42.54 4.14
N ASN A 516 -5.97 41.46 4.79
CA ASN A 516 -7.20 40.76 4.45
C ASN A 516 -8.22 40.67 5.60
N SER A 517 -7.97 41.29 6.76
CA SER A 517 -8.86 41.14 7.93
C SER A 517 -10.12 42.00 7.90
N LYS A 518 -10.11 43.13 7.18
CA LYS A 518 -11.29 44.05 7.11
C LYS A 518 -12.44 43.46 6.30
N THR A 519 -12.15 42.66 5.27
CA THR A 519 -13.19 42.03 4.44
C THR A 519 -13.88 40.88 5.18
N MET A 520 -13.16 40.13 6.00
CA MET A 520 -13.72 39.05 6.83
C MET A 520 -14.61 39.56 7.95
N CYS A 521 -14.21 40.64 8.65
CA CYS A 521 -15.07 41.26 9.69
C CYS A 521 -16.34 41.88 9.14
N ALA A 522 -16.30 42.47 7.95
CA ALA A 522 -17.49 43.07 7.30
C ALA A 522 -18.50 41.98 6.85
N ALA A 523 -18.03 40.83 6.39
CA ALA A 523 -18.89 39.71 5.98
C ALA A 523 -19.67 39.11 7.19
N MET A 524 -19.03 38.97 8.36
CA MET A 524 -19.69 38.50 9.59
C MET A 524 -20.78 39.45 10.08
N LEU A 525 -20.53 40.74 10.04
CA LEU A 525 -21.52 41.74 10.47
C LEU A 525 -22.75 41.78 9.55
N HIS A 526 -22.58 41.54 8.25
CA HIS A 526 -23.69 41.49 7.30
C HIS A 526 -24.57 40.25 7.42
N SER A 527 -24.00 39.07 7.73
CA SER A 527 -24.78 37.85 7.92
C SER A 527 -25.60 37.89 9.24
N TRP A 528 -25.00 38.38 10.32
CA TRP A 528 -25.70 38.53 11.63
C TRP A 528 -26.84 39.59 11.61
N SER A 529 -26.70 40.62 10.81
CA SER A 529 -27.77 41.64 10.68
C SER A 529 -28.98 41.15 9.86
N ARG A 530 -28.82 40.16 8.97
CA ARG A 530 -29.90 39.55 8.21
C ARG A 530 -30.73 38.55 9.02
N GLU A 531 -30.11 37.77 9.92
CA GLU A 531 -30.84 36.83 10.77
C GLU A 531 -31.64 37.51 11.89
N LYS A 532 -31.18 38.64 12.44
CA LYS A 532 -31.96 39.42 13.43
C LYS A 532 -33.14 40.19 12.86
N LYS A 533 -33.29 40.26 11.52
CA LYS A 533 -34.47 40.86 10.87
C LYS A 533 -35.54 39.84 10.46
N LYS A 534 -35.30 38.54 10.71
CA LYS A 534 -36.27 37.47 10.42
C LYS A 534 -36.80 36.75 11.67
N SER A 535 -36.49 37.21 12.89
CA SER A 535 -37.11 36.76 14.14
C SER A 535 -38.06 37.82 14.70
#